data_b66f089041a0512bda671c8b9509d728
#
_entry.id   b66f089041a0512bda671c8b9509d728
#
_cell.length_a   1.000
_cell.length_b   1.000
_cell.length_c   1.000
_cell.angle_alpha   90.00
_cell.angle_beta   90.00
_cell.angle_gamma   90.00
#
_symmetry.space_group_name_H-M   'P 1'
#
loop_
_entity.id
_entity.type
_entity.pdbx_description
1 polymer ?
#
loop_
_entity_poly.entity_id
_entity_poly.type
_entity_poly.pdbx_seq_one_letter_code
_entity_poly.pdbx_strand_id
1 'polypeptide(L)'
;MTSQINGSRLTVVKKYFEYTDTISNKFWEVNLKGKKVILTYGRIGIENPAKIIKDFKGKTASEDAKKYAASKIKEKENKGYIEK
;
A
#
# COMPACT_ATOMS: atom_id res chain seq x y z
N MET A 1 -7.43 -21.01 13.35
CA MET A 1 -7.06 -20.74 12.97
C MET A 1 -6.69 -20.67 12.29
N THR A 2 -6.80 -20.64 12.15
CA THR A 2 -6.37 -20.48 11.47
C THR A 2 -5.92 -20.07 10.81
N SER A 3 -6.08 -19.85 10.51
CA SER A 3 -5.67 -19.46 9.74
C SER A 3 -4.85 -18.87 9.58
N GLN A 4 -4.66 -18.49 9.92
CA GLN A 4 -3.86 -17.94 9.75
C GLN A 4 -2.84 -18.26 9.49
N ILE A 5 -3.17 -18.70 9.86
CA ILE A 5 -2.16 -19.19 9.54
C ILE A 5 -1.64 -19.20 8.32
N ASN A 6 -2.31 -19.28 7.49
CA ASN A 6 -1.96 -19.30 6.24
C ASN A 6 -1.25 -18.21 5.82
N GLY A 7 -1.61 -17.15 6.15
CA GLY A 7 -1.00 -16.00 5.76
C GLY A 7 0.37 -15.88 6.25
N SER A 8 0.72 -16.60 7.18
CA SER A 8 2.01 -16.43 7.77
C SER A 8 3.13 -16.72 6.80
N ARG A 9 2.91 -17.52 5.79
CA ARG A 9 3.96 -17.81 4.88
C ARG A 9 4.11 -16.78 3.83
N LEU A 10 3.02 -16.20 3.41
CA LEU A 10 3.04 -15.18 2.42
C LEU A 10 2.55 -13.92 3.03
N THR A 11 3.35 -12.90 2.99
CA THR A 11 2.92 -11.60 3.48
C THR A 11 2.37 -10.83 2.31
N VAL A 12 1.06 -10.81 2.20
CA VAL A 12 0.37 -10.05 1.17
C VAL A 12 -0.62 -9.16 1.88
N VAL A 13 -0.38 -7.85 1.81
CA VAL A 13 -1.23 -6.85 2.45
C VAL A 13 -1.61 -5.84 1.41
N LYS A 14 -2.90 -5.63 1.25
CA LYS A 14 -3.39 -4.65 0.31
C LYS A 14 -4.34 -3.73 1.05
N LYS A 15 -4.07 -2.43 0.99
CA LYS A 15 -4.91 -1.44 1.65
C LYS A 15 -5.22 -0.32 0.68
N TYR A 16 -6.46 0.14 0.73
CA TYR A 16 -6.96 1.14 -0.19
C TYR A 16 -7.45 2.34 0.60
N PHE A 17 -7.02 3.52 0.19
CA PHE A 17 -7.34 4.77 0.87
C PHE A 17 -7.91 5.77 -0.09
N GLU A 18 -8.73 6.68 0.42
CA GLU A 18 -9.27 7.76 -0.38
C GLU A 18 -9.11 9.08 0.34
N TYR A 19 -8.93 10.12 -0.45
CA TYR A 19 -8.88 11.48 0.04
C TYR A 19 -9.84 12.30 -0.80
N THR A 20 -10.81 12.92 -0.15
CA THR A 20 -11.79 13.75 -0.84
C THR A 20 -11.96 15.07 -0.12
N ASP A 21 -12.05 16.14 -0.88
CA ASP A 21 -12.42 17.44 -0.35
C ASP A 21 -13.21 18.14 -1.45
N THR A 22 -13.36 19.48 -1.36
CA THR A 22 -14.22 20.18 -2.29
C THR A 22 -13.71 20.14 -3.74
N ILE A 23 -12.42 19.93 -3.93
CA ILE A 23 -11.84 19.94 -5.27
C ILE A 23 -11.04 18.70 -5.61
N SER A 24 -10.79 17.84 -4.64
CA SER A 24 -9.97 16.65 -4.86
C SER A 24 -10.74 15.39 -4.56
N ASN A 25 -10.49 14.37 -5.37
CA ASN A 25 -11.14 13.08 -5.21
C ASN A 25 -10.13 12.06 -5.67
N LYS A 26 -9.28 11.62 -4.74
CA LYS A 26 -8.11 10.82 -5.06
C LYS A 26 -8.08 9.52 -4.29
N PHE A 27 -7.36 8.54 -4.82
CA PHE A 27 -7.14 7.29 -4.09
C PHE A 27 -5.66 6.96 -4.06
N TRP A 28 -5.31 6.13 -3.11
CA TRP A 28 -3.95 5.61 -2.97
C TRP A 28 -4.05 4.20 -2.43
N GLU A 29 -3.39 3.29 -3.07
CA GLU A 29 -3.45 1.89 -2.71
C GLU A 29 -2.05 1.36 -2.54
N VAL A 30 -1.83 0.58 -1.47
CA VAL A 30 -0.54 -0.06 -1.25
C VAL A 30 -0.75 -1.56 -1.28
N ASN A 31 0.12 -2.25 -2.00
CA ASN A 31 0.07 -3.68 -2.14
C ASN A 31 1.45 -4.22 -1.77
N LEU A 32 1.52 -4.89 -0.63
CA LEU A 32 2.77 -5.46 -0.14
C LEU A 32 2.76 -6.94 -0.47
N LYS A 33 3.73 -7.36 -1.25
CA LYS A 33 3.86 -8.76 -1.65
C LYS A 33 5.27 -9.22 -1.35
N GLY A 34 5.48 -9.76 -0.14
CA GLY A 34 6.80 -10.22 0.25
C GLY A 34 7.85 -9.13 0.24
N LYS A 35 8.70 -9.13 -0.75
CA LYS A 35 9.79 -8.16 -0.86
C LYS A 35 9.47 -7.00 -1.81
N LYS A 36 8.25 -6.95 -2.28
CA LYS A 36 7.86 -5.95 -3.27
C LYS A 36 6.71 -5.10 -2.75
N VAL A 37 6.75 -3.82 -3.01
CA VAL A 37 5.65 -2.91 -2.67
C VAL A 37 5.20 -2.24 -3.94
N ILE A 38 3.91 -2.29 -4.21
CA ILE A 38 3.33 -1.63 -5.38
C ILE A 38 2.39 -0.55 -4.87
N LEU A 39 2.65 0.68 -5.25
CA LEU A 39 1.79 1.81 -4.92
C LEU A 39 1.02 2.20 -6.17
N THR A 40 -0.30 2.30 -6.05
CA THR A 40 -1.15 2.71 -7.16
C THR A 40 -1.95 3.91 -6.69
N TYR A 41 -1.99 4.96 -7.51
CA TYR A 41 -2.68 6.17 -7.05
C TYR A 41 -3.14 7.00 -8.23
N GLY A 42 -4.06 7.91 -7.93
CA GLY A 42 -4.58 8.80 -8.95
C GLY A 42 -5.92 9.34 -8.53
N ARG A 43 -6.61 9.94 -9.50
CA ARG A 43 -7.95 10.40 -9.27
C ARG A 43 -8.89 9.22 -9.25
N ILE A 44 -9.88 9.24 -8.38
CA ILE A 44 -10.86 8.16 -8.33
C ILE A 44 -11.57 8.10 -9.68
N GLY A 45 -11.60 6.90 -10.27
CA GLY A 45 -12.22 6.69 -11.57
C GLY A 45 -11.29 6.77 -12.76
N ILE A 46 -10.02 7.11 -12.52
CA ILE A 46 -9.07 7.21 -13.62
C ILE A 46 -8.80 5.83 -14.22
N GLU A 47 -8.72 5.76 -15.54
CA GLU A 47 -8.53 4.49 -16.22
C GLU A 47 -7.14 3.90 -16.03
N ASN A 48 -6.14 4.74 -16.09
CA ASN A 48 -4.76 4.28 -16.01
C ASN A 48 -4.04 4.99 -14.87
N PRO A 49 -4.24 4.52 -13.63
CA PRO A 49 -3.61 5.17 -12.50
C PRO A 49 -2.09 4.99 -12.52
N ALA A 50 -1.40 5.88 -11.86
CA ALA A 50 0.03 5.80 -11.75
C ALA A 50 0.43 4.65 -10.84
N LYS A 51 1.58 4.05 -11.12
CA LYS A 51 2.08 2.95 -10.33
C LYS A 51 3.54 3.14 -10.02
N ILE A 52 3.91 2.81 -8.81
CA ILE A 52 5.31 2.79 -8.40
C ILE A 52 5.59 1.40 -7.84
N ILE A 53 6.59 0.73 -8.38
CA ILE A 53 6.96 -0.60 -7.92
C ILE A 53 8.32 -0.50 -7.26
N LYS A 54 8.39 -0.95 -6.01
CA LYS A 54 9.61 -0.92 -5.25
C LYS A 54 10.00 -2.34 -4.88
N ASP A 55 11.16 -2.79 -5.34
CA ASP A 55 11.67 -4.10 -5.01
C ASP A 55 12.78 -3.97 -3.99
N PHE A 56 12.74 -4.79 -2.96
CA PHE A 56 13.76 -4.80 -1.92
C PHE A 56 14.59 -6.07 -2.07
N LYS A 57 15.86 -5.97 -1.75
CA LYS A 57 16.78 -7.10 -1.91
C LYS A 57 17.64 -7.23 -0.66
N GLY A 58 18.20 -8.43 -0.48
CA GLY A 58 19.08 -8.67 0.64
C GLY A 58 18.38 -9.43 1.75
N LYS A 59 19.11 -9.60 2.83
CA LYS A 59 18.64 -10.46 3.92
C LYS A 59 17.41 -9.91 4.64
N THR A 60 17.28 -8.59 4.70
CA THR A 60 16.18 -7.99 5.42
C THR A 60 15.13 -7.40 4.46
N ALA A 61 15.14 -7.85 3.20
CA ALA A 61 14.28 -7.28 2.19
C ALA A 61 12.81 -7.32 2.57
N SER A 62 12.36 -8.44 3.11
CA SER A 62 10.97 -8.59 3.48
C SER A 62 10.57 -7.61 4.58
N GLU A 63 11.44 -7.44 5.57
CA GLU A 63 11.20 -6.50 6.63
C GLU A 63 11.27 -5.07 6.13
N ASP A 64 12.22 -4.80 5.26
CA ASP A 64 12.38 -3.47 4.70
C ASP A 64 11.13 -3.09 3.90
N ALA A 65 10.58 -4.03 3.16
CA ALA A 65 9.36 -3.79 2.41
C ALA A 65 8.20 -3.45 3.33
N LYS A 66 8.08 -4.18 4.45
CA LYS A 66 7.03 -3.91 5.42
C LYS A 66 7.17 -2.52 6.03
N LYS A 67 8.40 -2.15 6.38
CA LYS A 67 8.65 -0.83 6.96
C LYS A 67 8.33 0.28 5.97
N TYR A 68 8.70 0.07 4.72
CA TYR A 68 8.42 1.04 3.68
C TYR A 68 6.91 1.23 3.52
N ALA A 69 6.17 0.12 3.43
CA ALA A 69 4.72 0.19 3.29
C ALA A 69 4.07 0.89 4.48
N ALA A 70 4.50 0.54 5.69
CA ALA A 70 3.95 1.15 6.89
C ALA A 70 4.22 2.65 6.95
N SER A 71 5.43 3.04 6.54
CA SER A 71 5.81 4.44 6.52
C SER A 71 4.95 5.23 5.53
N LYS A 72 4.71 4.65 4.37
CA LYS A 72 3.88 5.32 3.36
C LYS A 72 2.43 5.42 3.80
N ILE A 73 1.92 4.40 4.47
CA ILE A 73 0.57 4.43 4.99
C ILE A 73 0.42 5.57 6.00
N LYS A 74 1.39 5.67 6.92
CA LYS A 74 1.33 6.71 7.92
C LYS A 74 1.40 8.09 7.29
N GLU A 75 2.23 8.23 6.28
CA GLU A 75 2.37 9.48 5.57
C GLU A 75 1.04 9.90 4.94
N LYS A 76 0.35 8.94 4.32
CA LYS A 76 -0.93 9.23 3.69
C LYS A 76 -2.01 9.55 4.72
N GLU A 77 -2.03 8.82 5.81
CA GLU A 77 -2.99 9.10 6.88
C GLU A 77 -2.78 10.49 7.43
N ASN A 78 -1.53 10.90 7.60
CA ASN A 78 -1.23 12.24 8.08
C ASN A 78 -1.70 13.32 7.12
N LYS A 79 -1.82 12.99 5.84
CA LYS A 79 -2.30 13.94 4.84
C LYS A 79 -3.81 13.93 4.72
N GLY A 80 -4.49 13.09 5.47
CA GLY A 80 -5.94 13.07 5.45
C GLY A 80 -6.57 11.96 4.64
N TYR A 81 -5.77 11.03 4.12
CA TYR A 81 -6.32 9.87 3.43
C TYR A 81 -6.95 8.95 4.44
N ILE A 82 -8.08 8.36 4.09
CA ILE A 82 -8.85 7.49 4.97
C ILE A 82 -8.98 6.12 4.35
N GLU A 83 -8.68 5.10 5.12
CA GLU A 83 -8.79 3.73 4.64
C GLU A 83 -10.25 3.37 4.41
N LYS A 84 -10.52 2.73 3.29
CA LYS A 84 -11.90 2.35 2.93
C LYS A 84 -12.12 0.85 2.89
#